data_e7b539c13cbfb991b2044ae15ee72902
#
_entry.id   e7b539c13cbfb991b2044ae15ee72902
#
_cell.length_a   1.000
_cell.length_b   1.000
_cell.length_c   1.000
_cell.angle_alpha   90.00
_cell.angle_beta   90.00
_cell.angle_gamma   90.00
#
_symmetry.space_group_name_H-M   'P 1'
#
loop_
_entity.id
_entity.type
_entity.pdbx_description
1 polymer ?
#
loop_
_entity_poly.entity_id
_entity_poly.type
_entity_poly.pdbx_seq_one_letter_code
_entity_poly.pdbx_strand_id
1 'polypeptide(L)'
;RDGVRSDHAGSANWRDAVAEATRRAKENGPVGMAVEPKGLSLTLHYREHPGLGPAVREWASAEAKRSGLVLRRARMSFELHPPVAIDKGTAVQSLVTGVQAVCFIGDDRGDLPAFDTLERLEARGVAVLKVAVASAEAPGDLIERADLVVDGPRAVLDLLRRLASGVPASLPAPD
;
A
#
# COMPACT_ATOMS: atom_id res chain seq x y z
N ARG A 1 12.87 -3.41 -14.72
CA ARG A 1 12.39 -2.53 -15.80
C ARG A 1 12.93 -1.14 -15.51
N ASP A 2 13.23 -0.35 -16.48
CA ASP A 2 14.11 0.83 -16.58
C ASP A 2 13.81 2.03 -15.66
N GLY A 3 13.23 1.83 -14.48
CA GLY A 3 12.89 2.91 -13.53
C GLY A 3 11.78 3.85 -14.02
N VAL A 4 11.12 3.53 -15.13
CA VAL A 4 10.03 4.33 -15.66
C VAL A 4 8.78 4.11 -14.81
N ARG A 5 8.29 5.20 -14.20
CA ARG A 5 7.03 5.22 -13.48
C ARG A 5 5.89 5.08 -14.48
N SER A 6 5.09 4.01 -14.37
CA SER A 6 3.86 3.86 -15.13
C SER A 6 2.66 4.08 -14.21
N ASP A 7 1.73 4.94 -14.63
CA ASP A 7 0.48 5.13 -13.93
C ASP A 7 -0.61 4.26 -14.56
N HIS A 8 -1.53 3.78 -13.75
CA HIS A 8 -2.70 3.06 -14.25
C HIS A 8 -3.52 3.96 -15.18
N ALA A 9 -3.97 3.44 -16.33
CA ALA A 9 -4.66 4.23 -17.36
C ALA A 9 -5.87 5.03 -16.83
N GLY A 10 -6.58 4.50 -15.83
CA GLY A 10 -7.70 5.21 -15.18
C GLY A 10 -7.28 6.30 -14.19
N SER A 11 -6.02 6.34 -13.75
CA SER A 11 -5.55 7.31 -12.73
C SER A 11 -5.02 8.59 -13.34
N ALA A 12 -4.60 8.58 -14.62
CA ALA A 12 -4.07 9.76 -15.30
C ALA A 12 -5.08 10.92 -15.32
N ASN A 13 -6.38 10.61 -15.50
CA ASN A 13 -7.47 11.60 -15.54
C ASN A 13 -7.70 12.30 -14.17
N TRP A 14 -7.12 11.79 -13.09
CA TRP A 14 -7.30 12.33 -11.74
C TRP A 14 -6.13 13.19 -11.24
N ARG A 15 -5.05 13.33 -12.04
CA ARG A 15 -3.87 14.10 -11.65
C ARG A 15 -4.22 15.53 -11.30
N ASP A 16 -5.01 16.19 -12.15
CA ASP A 16 -5.39 17.61 -11.94
C ASP A 16 -6.29 17.76 -10.71
N ALA A 17 -7.22 16.82 -10.50
CA ALA A 17 -8.08 16.82 -9.32
C ALA A 17 -7.27 16.63 -8.02
N VAL A 18 -6.28 15.72 -8.02
CA VAL A 18 -5.40 15.50 -6.86
C VAL A 18 -4.46 16.69 -6.64
N ALA A 19 -3.91 17.27 -7.70
CA ALA A 19 -3.05 18.45 -7.61
C ALA A 19 -3.81 19.65 -7.04
N GLU A 20 -5.03 19.89 -7.53
CA GLU A 20 -5.90 20.96 -7.05
C GLU A 20 -6.32 20.72 -5.58
N ALA A 21 -6.73 19.50 -5.22
CA ALA A 21 -7.04 19.18 -3.83
C ALA A 21 -5.82 19.39 -2.91
N THR A 22 -4.62 19.03 -3.37
CA THR A 22 -3.38 19.25 -2.64
C THR A 22 -3.08 20.74 -2.43
N ARG A 23 -3.25 21.57 -3.47
CA ARG A 23 -3.09 23.02 -3.38
C ARG A 23 -4.06 23.60 -2.37
N ARG A 24 -5.34 23.27 -2.47
CA ARG A 24 -6.39 23.74 -1.56
C ARG A 24 -6.16 23.29 -0.11
N ALA A 25 -5.67 22.05 0.09
CA ALA A 25 -5.34 21.58 1.43
C ALA A 25 -4.26 22.42 2.10
N LYS A 26 -3.26 22.86 1.33
CA LYS A 26 -2.18 23.72 1.83
C LYS A 26 -2.63 25.16 2.09
N GLU A 27 -3.54 25.68 1.27
CA GLU A 27 -4.00 27.08 1.36
C GLU A 27 -5.15 27.27 2.36
N ASN A 28 -6.09 26.33 2.38
CA ASN A 28 -7.38 26.48 3.06
C ASN A 28 -7.70 25.37 4.06
N GLY A 29 -6.76 24.43 4.28
CA GLY A 29 -6.92 23.37 5.26
C GLY A 29 -6.79 23.84 6.71
N PRO A 30 -7.23 23.05 7.68
CA PRO A 30 -7.06 23.37 9.10
C PRO A 30 -5.60 23.68 9.46
N VAL A 31 -5.38 24.78 10.17
CA VAL A 31 -4.03 25.20 10.60
C VAL A 31 -3.44 24.14 11.53
N GLY A 32 -2.20 23.72 11.24
CA GLY A 32 -1.52 22.62 11.96
C GLY A 32 -1.69 21.23 11.33
N MET A 33 -2.48 21.12 10.25
CA MET A 33 -2.56 19.89 9.45
C MET A 33 -1.36 19.80 8.51
N ALA A 34 -0.66 18.66 8.48
CA ALA A 34 0.38 18.42 7.51
C ALA A 34 -0.18 17.72 6.24
N VAL A 35 0.23 18.21 5.07
CA VAL A 35 -0.23 17.72 3.76
C VAL A 35 0.91 16.99 3.07
N GLU A 36 0.74 15.68 2.82
CA GLU A 36 1.68 14.81 2.13
C GLU A 36 1.15 14.44 0.73
N PRO A 37 1.70 15.04 -0.35
CA PRO A 37 1.37 14.60 -1.71
C PRO A 37 2.03 13.25 -2.03
N LYS A 38 1.24 12.30 -2.55
CA LYS A 38 1.71 10.97 -3.02
C LYS A 38 1.58 10.79 -4.53
N GLY A 39 1.49 11.86 -5.28
CA GLY A 39 1.34 11.88 -6.74
C GLY A 39 -0.10 11.68 -7.19
N LEU A 40 -0.68 10.51 -7.02
CA LEU A 40 -2.08 10.21 -7.37
C LEU A 40 -3.01 10.16 -6.15
N SER A 41 -2.52 10.50 -4.97
CA SER A 41 -3.31 10.72 -3.76
C SER A 41 -2.63 11.77 -2.88
N LEU A 42 -3.32 12.22 -1.85
CA LEU A 42 -2.73 13.07 -0.80
C LEU A 42 -3.18 12.56 0.57
N THR A 43 -2.28 12.65 1.54
CA THR A 43 -2.57 12.31 2.93
C THR A 43 -2.54 13.58 3.79
N LEU A 44 -3.56 13.72 4.62
CA LEU A 44 -3.78 14.84 5.54
C LEU A 44 -3.52 14.34 6.95
N HIS A 45 -2.38 14.70 7.53
CA HIS A 45 -1.96 14.23 8.85
C HIS A 45 -2.37 15.21 9.94
N TYR A 46 -2.82 14.67 11.09
CA TYR A 46 -3.11 15.44 12.31
C TYR A 46 -2.40 14.84 13.54
N ARG A 47 -1.34 14.03 13.31
CA ARG A 47 -0.60 13.32 14.37
C ARG A 47 0.04 14.27 15.37
N GLU A 48 0.59 15.40 14.89
CA GLU A 48 1.21 16.41 15.75
C GLU A 48 0.17 17.19 16.56
N HIS A 49 -1.07 17.26 16.08
CA HIS A 49 -2.18 17.95 16.71
C HIS A 49 -3.44 17.06 16.72
N PRO A 50 -3.51 16.04 17.62
CA PRO A 50 -4.60 15.06 17.61
C PRO A 50 -6.01 15.66 17.72
N GLY A 51 -6.15 16.79 18.39
CA GLY A 51 -7.41 17.53 18.52
C GLY A 51 -7.98 18.07 17.20
N LEU A 52 -7.15 18.17 16.15
CA LEU A 52 -7.60 18.59 14.82
C LEU A 52 -8.34 17.50 14.04
N GLY A 53 -8.36 16.26 14.52
CA GLY A 53 -8.97 15.13 13.81
C GLY A 53 -10.39 15.41 13.27
N PRO A 54 -11.33 15.96 14.08
CA PRO A 54 -12.66 16.32 13.60
C PRO A 54 -12.66 17.36 12.49
N ALA A 55 -11.90 18.45 12.63
CA ALA A 55 -11.80 19.52 11.64
C ALA A 55 -11.16 19.03 10.32
N VAL A 56 -10.10 18.21 10.41
CA VAL A 56 -9.46 17.62 9.23
C VAL A 56 -10.41 16.66 8.51
N ARG A 57 -11.20 15.88 9.26
CA ARG A 57 -12.21 15.00 8.68
C ARG A 57 -13.30 15.78 7.94
N GLU A 58 -13.79 16.85 8.54
CA GLU A 58 -14.82 17.69 7.93
C GLU A 58 -14.32 18.31 6.64
N TRP A 59 -13.14 18.94 6.68
CA TRP A 59 -12.51 19.53 5.50
C TRP A 59 -12.28 18.49 4.40
N ALA A 60 -11.69 17.34 4.75
CA ALA A 60 -11.43 16.25 3.81
C ALA A 60 -12.71 15.68 3.19
N SER A 61 -13.80 15.59 3.96
CA SER A 61 -15.11 15.13 3.46
C SER A 61 -15.72 16.12 2.48
N ALA A 62 -15.60 17.43 2.75
CA ALA A 62 -16.06 18.49 1.84
C ALA A 62 -15.24 18.48 0.54
N GLU A 63 -13.91 18.35 0.65
CA GLU A 63 -13.03 18.31 -0.50
C GLU A 63 -13.22 17.04 -1.34
N ALA A 64 -13.46 15.88 -0.74
CA ALA A 64 -13.81 14.64 -1.44
C ALA A 64 -15.06 14.83 -2.30
N LYS A 65 -16.12 15.41 -1.74
CA LYS A 65 -17.36 15.70 -2.47
C LYS A 65 -17.14 16.67 -3.63
N ARG A 66 -16.31 17.70 -3.42
CA ARG A 66 -16.01 18.72 -4.43
C ARG A 66 -15.19 18.15 -5.60
N SER A 67 -14.16 17.35 -5.29
CA SER A 67 -13.18 16.86 -6.27
C SER A 67 -13.56 15.53 -6.92
N GLY A 68 -14.55 14.82 -6.39
CA GLY A 68 -14.88 13.45 -6.78
C GLY A 68 -13.88 12.41 -6.25
N LEU A 69 -12.91 12.82 -5.43
CA LEU A 69 -11.99 11.90 -4.76
C LEU A 69 -12.70 11.12 -3.66
N VAL A 70 -12.16 9.97 -3.32
CA VAL A 70 -12.65 9.11 -2.24
C VAL A 70 -11.83 9.40 -0.98
N LEU A 71 -12.54 9.53 0.15
CA LEU A 71 -11.93 9.71 1.47
C LEU A 71 -11.73 8.36 2.14
N ARG A 72 -10.50 8.07 2.55
CA ARG A 72 -10.14 6.90 3.35
C ARG A 72 -9.55 7.35 4.69
N ARG A 73 -10.01 6.72 5.79
CA ARG A 73 -9.42 6.92 7.11
C ARG A 73 -8.16 6.06 7.26
N ALA A 74 -7.10 6.66 7.79
CA ALA A 74 -5.88 5.96 8.19
C ALA A 74 -5.49 6.34 9.63
N ARG A 75 -4.37 5.83 10.11
CA ARG A 75 -3.90 6.10 11.48
C ARG A 75 -3.46 7.56 11.61
N MET A 76 -4.18 8.33 12.43
CA MET A 76 -3.95 9.76 12.65
C MET A 76 -3.88 10.60 11.36
N SER A 77 -4.62 10.17 10.32
CA SER A 77 -4.65 10.84 9.03
C SER A 77 -5.90 10.47 8.23
N PHE A 78 -6.14 11.23 7.16
CA PHE A 78 -7.12 10.94 6.13
C PHE A 78 -6.43 11.00 4.77
N GLU A 79 -6.78 10.08 3.88
CA GLU A 79 -6.27 10.05 2.51
C GLU A 79 -7.39 10.36 1.54
N LEU A 80 -7.09 11.24 0.58
CA LEU A 80 -7.93 11.51 -0.59
C LEU A 80 -7.27 10.86 -1.81
N HIS A 81 -7.99 9.96 -2.47
CA HIS A 81 -7.50 9.22 -3.62
C HIS A 81 -8.57 9.12 -4.72
N PRO A 82 -8.20 8.88 -5.98
CA PRO A 82 -9.15 8.62 -7.05
C PRO A 82 -10.09 7.44 -6.74
N PRO A 83 -11.33 7.44 -7.24
CA PRO A 83 -12.25 6.33 -7.14
C PRO A 83 -11.87 5.21 -8.12
N VAL A 84 -10.61 4.84 -8.14
CA VAL A 84 -10.09 3.75 -8.96
C VAL A 84 -9.77 2.59 -8.03
N ALA A 85 -10.32 1.42 -8.33
CA ALA A 85 -10.06 0.21 -7.57
C ALA A 85 -8.63 -0.29 -7.87
N ILE A 86 -7.64 0.45 -7.35
CA ILE A 86 -6.22 0.07 -7.42
C ILE A 86 -5.78 -0.25 -6.00
N ASP A 87 -5.39 -1.48 -5.82
CA ASP A 87 -4.74 -1.98 -4.62
C ASP A 87 -3.42 -2.67 -4.96
N LYS A 88 -2.71 -3.15 -3.95
CA LYS A 88 -1.44 -3.88 -4.17
C LYS A 88 -1.65 -5.17 -4.97
N GLY A 89 -2.83 -5.78 -4.90
CA GLY A 89 -3.17 -6.98 -5.68
C GLY A 89 -3.29 -6.70 -7.17
N THR A 90 -4.00 -5.63 -7.55
CA THR A 90 -4.10 -5.21 -8.95
C THR A 90 -2.75 -4.78 -9.52
N ALA A 91 -1.90 -4.14 -8.70
CA ALA A 91 -0.54 -3.80 -9.09
C ALA A 91 0.30 -5.05 -9.34
N VAL A 92 0.29 -6.03 -8.43
CA VAL A 92 0.95 -7.33 -8.62
C VAL A 92 0.45 -8.00 -9.90
N GLN A 93 -0.87 -8.09 -10.09
CA GLN A 93 -1.46 -8.70 -11.28
C GLN A 93 -0.95 -8.09 -12.59
N SER A 94 -0.71 -6.77 -12.61
CA SER A 94 -0.19 -6.08 -13.81
C SER A 94 1.30 -6.36 -14.08
N LEU A 95 2.07 -6.75 -13.06
CA LEU A 95 3.50 -6.96 -13.13
C LEU A 95 3.89 -8.41 -13.45
N VAL A 96 3.00 -9.37 -13.18
CA VAL A 96 3.32 -10.81 -13.20
C VAL A 96 3.05 -11.51 -14.54
N THR A 97 2.92 -10.76 -15.64
CA THR A 97 2.72 -11.36 -16.96
C THR A 97 3.97 -12.14 -17.40
N GLY A 98 3.82 -13.44 -17.63
CA GLY A 98 4.88 -14.31 -18.14
C GLY A 98 5.96 -14.69 -17.11
N VAL A 99 5.74 -14.46 -15.81
CA VAL A 99 6.66 -14.92 -14.76
C VAL A 99 6.31 -16.33 -14.30
N GLN A 100 7.32 -17.10 -13.89
CA GLN A 100 7.17 -18.47 -13.38
C GLN A 100 7.08 -18.51 -11.84
N ALA A 101 7.59 -17.49 -11.17
CA ALA A 101 7.56 -17.39 -9.71
C ALA A 101 7.34 -15.95 -9.27
N VAL A 102 6.64 -15.77 -8.14
CA VAL A 102 6.35 -14.46 -7.51
C VAL A 102 6.59 -14.56 -6.02
N CYS A 103 7.37 -13.64 -5.48
CA CYS A 103 7.48 -13.42 -4.04
C CYS A 103 6.89 -12.05 -3.71
N PHE A 104 6.02 -11.99 -2.72
CA PHE A 104 5.50 -10.73 -2.18
C PHE A 104 5.75 -10.67 -0.67
N ILE A 105 6.25 -9.52 -0.20
CA ILE A 105 6.59 -9.26 1.20
C ILE A 105 5.73 -8.11 1.68
N GLY A 106 4.97 -8.31 2.75
CA GLY A 106 4.03 -7.35 3.30
C GLY A 106 4.04 -7.27 4.81
N ASP A 107 3.60 -6.14 5.38
CA ASP A 107 3.57 -5.87 6.82
C ASP A 107 2.25 -5.28 7.33
N ASP A 108 1.35 -4.88 6.44
CA ASP A 108 0.10 -4.22 6.79
C ASP A 108 -1.15 -4.82 6.12
N ARG A 109 -2.35 -4.33 6.53
CA ARG A 109 -3.62 -4.77 5.92
C ARG A 109 -3.75 -4.41 4.44
N GLY A 110 -3.04 -3.40 3.96
CA GLY A 110 -3.01 -3.02 2.56
C GLY A 110 -2.30 -4.04 1.67
N ASP A 111 -1.59 -5.01 2.27
CA ASP A 111 -0.89 -6.10 1.57
C ASP A 111 -1.77 -7.32 1.32
N LEU A 112 -2.89 -7.48 2.05
CA LEU A 112 -3.81 -8.60 1.88
C LEU A 112 -4.31 -8.77 0.44
N PRO A 113 -4.69 -7.73 -0.32
CA PRO A 113 -5.07 -7.89 -1.73
C PRO A 113 -3.96 -8.47 -2.61
N ALA A 114 -2.68 -8.25 -2.26
CA ALA A 114 -1.57 -8.89 -2.96
C ALA A 114 -1.51 -10.39 -2.65
N PHE A 115 -1.73 -10.81 -1.39
CA PHE A 115 -1.85 -12.22 -1.02
C PHE A 115 -3.00 -12.90 -1.76
N ASP A 116 -4.19 -12.25 -1.85
CA ASP A 116 -5.31 -12.75 -2.65
C ASP A 116 -4.92 -12.98 -4.13
N THR A 117 -4.08 -12.08 -4.66
CA THR A 117 -3.61 -12.21 -6.04
C THR A 117 -2.61 -13.35 -6.20
N LEU A 118 -1.69 -13.53 -5.23
CA LEU A 118 -0.75 -14.65 -5.23
C LEU A 118 -1.48 -15.99 -5.16
N GLU A 119 -2.49 -16.14 -4.32
CA GLU A 119 -3.30 -17.37 -4.22
C GLU A 119 -4.00 -17.71 -5.56
N ARG A 120 -4.51 -16.69 -6.26
CA ARG A 120 -5.07 -16.89 -7.61
C ARG A 120 -4.01 -17.28 -8.65
N LEU A 121 -2.78 -16.79 -8.51
CA LEU A 121 -1.67 -17.17 -9.39
C LEU A 121 -1.19 -18.59 -9.12
N GLU A 122 -1.09 -18.97 -7.85
CA GLU A 122 -0.75 -20.32 -7.40
C GLU A 122 -1.73 -21.36 -7.96
N ALA A 123 -3.03 -21.09 -7.88
CA ALA A 123 -4.07 -21.93 -8.48
C ALA A 123 -3.95 -22.07 -10.02
N ARG A 124 -3.16 -21.22 -10.67
CA ARG A 124 -2.84 -21.28 -12.11
C ARG A 124 -1.46 -21.88 -12.40
N GLY A 125 -0.78 -22.42 -11.38
CA GLY A 125 0.52 -23.09 -11.52
C GLY A 125 1.74 -22.17 -11.47
N VAL A 126 1.59 -20.90 -11.04
CA VAL A 126 2.73 -20.02 -10.77
C VAL A 126 3.27 -20.35 -9.38
N ALA A 127 4.58 -20.51 -9.24
CA ALA A 127 5.20 -20.66 -7.93
C ALA A 127 5.08 -19.34 -7.15
N VAL A 128 4.54 -19.38 -5.92
CA VAL A 128 4.36 -18.19 -5.10
C VAL A 128 5.04 -18.32 -3.74
N LEU A 129 5.46 -17.20 -3.18
CA LEU A 129 5.94 -17.10 -1.81
C LEU A 129 5.33 -15.83 -1.19
N LYS A 130 4.45 -16.04 -0.20
CA LYS A 130 3.83 -14.98 0.60
C LYS A 130 4.65 -14.81 1.88
N VAL A 131 5.25 -13.65 2.06
CA VAL A 131 6.08 -13.34 3.24
C VAL A 131 5.40 -12.27 4.06
N ALA A 132 5.14 -12.54 5.33
CA ALA A 132 4.70 -11.54 6.28
C ALA A 132 5.88 -11.04 7.12
N VAL A 133 5.94 -9.73 7.34
CA VAL A 133 6.91 -9.12 8.26
C VAL A 133 6.24 -8.93 9.60
N ALA A 134 6.70 -9.68 10.60
CA ALA A 134 6.19 -9.57 11.96
C ALA A 134 6.53 -8.22 12.57
N SER A 135 5.55 -7.59 13.19
CA SER A 135 5.67 -6.37 13.99
C SER A 135 4.55 -6.35 15.04
N ALA A 136 4.65 -5.46 16.01
CA ALA A 136 3.57 -5.26 17.00
C ALA A 136 2.24 -4.80 16.37
N GLU A 137 2.25 -4.36 15.13
CA GLU A 137 1.10 -3.84 14.38
C GLU A 137 0.69 -4.76 13.21
N ALA A 138 1.42 -5.87 12.97
CA ALA A 138 1.12 -6.79 11.88
C ALA A 138 -0.26 -7.42 12.07
N PRO A 139 -1.12 -7.41 11.03
CA PRO A 139 -2.45 -8.02 11.12
C PRO A 139 -2.33 -9.54 11.26
N GLY A 140 -3.13 -10.14 12.17
CA GLY A 140 -3.14 -11.59 12.39
C GLY A 140 -3.47 -12.39 11.13
N ASP A 141 -4.45 -11.90 10.34
CA ASP A 141 -4.86 -12.49 9.08
C ASP A 141 -3.75 -12.48 7.99
N LEU A 142 -2.83 -11.51 8.04
CA LEU A 142 -1.65 -11.50 7.15
C LEU A 142 -0.63 -12.57 7.58
N ILE A 143 -0.38 -12.68 8.90
CA ILE A 143 0.54 -13.68 9.46
C ILE A 143 0.04 -15.11 9.18
N GLU A 144 -1.26 -15.38 9.41
CA GLU A 144 -1.87 -16.69 9.21
C GLU A 144 -1.82 -17.16 7.74
N ARG A 145 -1.85 -16.25 6.78
CA ARG A 145 -1.84 -16.56 5.34
C ARG A 145 -0.46 -16.58 4.71
N ALA A 146 0.58 -16.22 5.47
CA ALA A 146 1.95 -16.20 4.97
C ALA A 146 2.55 -17.61 4.93
N ASP A 147 3.33 -17.88 3.88
CA ASP A 147 4.15 -19.12 3.79
C ASP A 147 5.42 -18.98 4.62
N LEU A 148 5.86 -17.75 4.87
CA LEU A 148 7.02 -17.43 5.70
C LEU A 148 6.75 -16.15 6.50
N VAL A 149 7.07 -16.18 7.79
CA VAL A 149 7.05 -15.00 8.67
C VAL A 149 8.48 -14.63 9.01
N VAL A 150 8.83 -13.35 8.84
CA VAL A 150 10.18 -12.82 9.14
C VAL A 150 10.09 -11.70 10.17
N ASP A 151 11.08 -11.58 11.04
CA ASP A 151 11.09 -10.59 12.11
C ASP A 151 11.76 -9.28 11.65
N GLY A 152 10.95 -8.33 11.26
CA GLY A 152 11.36 -6.97 10.91
C GLY A 152 12.18 -6.82 9.61
N PRO A 153 12.59 -5.59 9.29
CA PRO A 153 13.24 -5.27 8.02
C PRO A 153 14.61 -5.93 7.81
N ARG A 154 15.34 -6.27 8.89
CA ARG A 154 16.64 -6.94 8.78
C ARG A 154 16.49 -8.35 8.23
N ALA A 155 15.53 -9.11 8.74
CA ALA A 155 15.26 -10.46 8.26
C ALA A 155 14.76 -10.45 6.80
N VAL A 156 14.00 -9.44 6.38
CA VAL A 156 13.65 -9.22 4.97
C VAL A 156 14.90 -9.07 4.11
N LEU A 157 15.85 -8.23 4.53
CA LEU A 157 17.09 -8.00 3.79
C LEU A 157 17.91 -9.31 3.65
N ASP A 158 17.96 -10.12 4.69
CA ASP A 158 18.68 -11.39 4.67
C ASP A 158 17.97 -12.43 3.77
N LEU A 159 16.63 -12.44 3.77
CA LEU A 159 15.86 -13.24 2.83
C LEU A 159 16.14 -12.83 1.36
N LEU A 160 16.11 -11.53 1.07
CA LEU A 160 16.40 -11.02 -0.27
C LEU A 160 17.82 -11.35 -0.75
N ARG A 161 18.82 -11.27 0.13
CA ARG A 161 20.20 -11.67 -0.17
C ARG A 161 20.29 -13.16 -0.51
N ARG A 162 19.60 -14.01 0.24
CA ARG A 162 19.56 -15.47 -0.02
C ARG A 162 18.89 -15.78 -1.36
N LEU A 163 17.76 -15.15 -1.65
CA LEU A 163 17.07 -15.29 -2.94
C LEU A 163 17.97 -14.84 -4.10
N ALA A 164 18.69 -13.73 -3.94
CA ALA A 164 19.59 -13.21 -4.96
C ALA A 164 20.84 -14.10 -5.18
N SER A 165 21.33 -14.80 -4.15
CA SER A 165 22.48 -15.70 -4.24
C SER A 165 22.13 -17.10 -4.76
N GLY A 166 20.86 -17.40 -5.03
CA GLY A 166 20.41 -18.73 -5.46
C GLY A 166 20.54 -19.81 -4.38
N VAL A 167 20.81 -19.44 -3.14
CA VAL A 167 20.84 -20.40 -2.01
C VAL A 167 19.40 -20.76 -1.64
N PRO A 168 19.03 -22.05 -1.67
CA PRO A 168 17.68 -22.45 -1.28
C PRO A 168 17.37 -21.99 0.13
N ALA A 169 16.22 -21.35 0.31
CA ALA A 169 15.71 -21.04 1.63
C ALA A 169 15.34 -22.37 2.32
N SER A 170 16.18 -22.88 3.21
CA SER A 170 15.73 -23.90 4.13
C SER A 170 14.68 -23.25 5.04
N LEU A 171 13.41 -23.61 4.84
CA LEU A 171 12.34 -23.28 5.77
C LEU A 171 12.68 -23.92 7.12
N PRO A 172 12.55 -23.20 8.26
CA PRO A 172 12.60 -23.83 9.56
C PRO A 172 11.51 -24.91 9.59
N ALA A 173 11.85 -26.09 10.11
CA ALA A 173 10.87 -27.13 10.32
C ALA A 173 9.76 -26.60 11.25
N PRO A 174 8.49 -26.90 10.98
CA PRO A 174 7.43 -26.59 11.93
C PRO A 174 7.69 -27.36 13.23
N ASP A 175 7.72 -26.65 14.36
CA ASP A 175 7.73 -27.23 15.71
C ASP A 175 6.40 -27.96 16.00
#